data_3d9bc3dbe32d686a7c33c9e986d63130
#
_entry.id   3d9bc3dbe32d686a7c33c9e986d63130
#
_cell.length_a   1.000
_cell.length_b   1.000
_cell.length_c   1.000
_cell.angle_alpha   90.00
_cell.angle_beta   90.00
_cell.angle_gamma   90.00
#
_symmetry.space_group_name_H-M   'P 1'
#
loop_
_entity.id
_entity.type
_entity.pdbx_description
1 polymer ?
#
loop_
_entity_poly.entity_id
_entity_poly.type
_entity_poly.pdbx_seq_one_letter_code
_entity_poly.pdbx_strand_id
1 'polypeptide(L)'
;DMQDIEFTIQEGTLYMLQTRVGKRNGQAAIRMAVEMATSGKKGFRISKEEAIQRVRPDQLDELLHPMIDPVAEQKATKLAKGLPAGPGGAYGQIVFTADAAEEWRKQGKKVILVRNETSPEDVHGMRAAEAILTAKGGMTSHAALVARGWGKCCIVGCGDLAINAAAKKVTVNGKTLGEGDYITLNGTKGIVYEGQVPMVPADPERNKWYKQLMTWVDKTRSLGVRANAESPEDATQAIAYGAEGIGLARTEHMFFDPKRIGFVRQMIVSETPEDRKKALDKLLPFQREDFIGVFKAMAGKPVTVRLLDPPLHEFIGGLGGKEIASLANEIGVSTAKVEARIAQLHELNPMLGHRGCRLGIAYPEITAMQARAIFEAAAHLRKQKVKVLPEVMVPLVGTVAELKDQEDIIRRVAREVMKETGARFKYLVGTMIEIPRAALTADEIAESAEFFSFGTNDLTQMTFGYSRDDVAGFLPYYLEHKILGADPFQTLDQTGVGQLVRMGVERGRRTRPDLKVGICGEHGGDPESVKFCHRVGMNYVSCSPFRLPIARLAAAQAAVEEKLSEGSTKVWDSRPRRSRAGKAGKKAPSRGRTEGSTKKKAGKKAQKKQSVGRRT
;
A
#
# COMPACT_ATOMS: atom_id res chain seq x y z
N ASP A 1 -10.40 -12.09 -29.70
CA ASP A 1 -10.08 -12.80 -28.47
C ASP A 1 -9.98 -14.31 -28.69
N MET A 2 -9.31 -15.00 -27.76
CA MET A 2 -9.24 -16.44 -27.73
C MET A 2 -10.57 -16.99 -27.23
N GLN A 3 -11.17 -17.89 -28.01
CA GLN A 3 -12.43 -18.54 -27.65
C GLN A 3 -12.19 -20.05 -27.48
N ASP A 4 -12.84 -20.61 -26.49
CA ASP A 4 -12.95 -22.05 -26.26
C ASP A 4 -14.33 -22.46 -26.78
N ILE A 5 -14.37 -23.32 -27.81
CA ILE A 5 -15.59 -23.62 -28.55
C ILE A 5 -15.87 -25.10 -28.49
N GLU A 6 -17.06 -25.45 -28.03
CA GLU A 6 -17.61 -26.82 -28.12
C GLU A 6 -18.52 -26.91 -29.33
N PHE A 7 -18.33 -27.95 -30.16
CA PHE A 7 -19.15 -28.18 -31.34
C PHE A 7 -19.36 -29.68 -31.57
N THR A 8 -20.38 -29.98 -32.35
CA THR A 8 -20.60 -31.35 -32.87
C THR A 8 -20.87 -31.27 -34.39
N ILE A 9 -20.66 -32.39 -35.05
CA ILE A 9 -20.98 -32.54 -36.46
C ILE A 9 -22.00 -33.68 -36.59
N GLN A 10 -23.16 -33.36 -37.18
CA GLN A 10 -24.21 -34.35 -37.48
C GLN A 10 -24.57 -34.24 -38.94
N GLU A 11 -24.53 -35.37 -39.64
CA GLU A 11 -24.83 -35.46 -41.10
C GLU A 11 -24.06 -34.38 -41.94
N GLY A 12 -22.81 -34.14 -41.62
CA GLY A 12 -21.97 -33.16 -42.31
C GLY A 12 -22.22 -31.70 -41.93
N THR A 13 -23.17 -31.43 -41.04
CA THR A 13 -23.50 -30.10 -40.56
C THR A 13 -22.83 -29.82 -39.22
N LEU A 14 -22.14 -28.66 -39.12
CA LEU A 14 -21.48 -28.19 -37.90
C LEU A 14 -22.49 -27.50 -36.99
N TYR A 15 -22.62 -27.96 -35.76
CA TYR A 15 -23.42 -27.35 -34.71
C TYR A 15 -22.52 -26.80 -33.60
N MET A 16 -22.58 -25.48 -33.38
CA MET A 16 -21.92 -24.81 -32.27
C MET A 16 -22.75 -25.00 -31.00
N LEU A 17 -22.20 -25.71 -30.02
CA LEU A 17 -22.90 -26.04 -28.77
C LEU A 17 -22.69 -24.98 -27.71
N GLN A 18 -21.43 -24.55 -27.52
CA GLN A 18 -21.06 -23.56 -26.52
C GLN A 18 -19.80 -22.81 -26.96
N THR A 19 -19.72 -21.54 -26.54
CA THR A 19 -18.49 -20.75 -26.66
C THR A 19 -18.21 -20.03 -25.35
N ARG A 20 -16.96 -20.01 -24.92
CA ARG A 20 -16.48 -19.29 -23.73
C ARG A 20 -15.17 -18.58 -24.04
N VAL A 21 -14.87 -17.57 -23.21
CA VAL A 21 -13.56 -16.90 -23.29
C VAL A 21 -12.48 -17.90 -22.90
N GLY A 22 -11.53 -18.14 -23.80
CA GLY A 22 -10.42 -19.06 -23.57
C GLY A 22 -9.52 -18.58 -22.43
N LYS A 23 -9.15 -19.51 -21.55
CA LYS A 23 -8.20 -19.24 -20.46
C LYS A 23 -6.81 -18.98 -21.03
N ARG A 24 -6.15 -17.92 -20.56
CA ARG A 24 -4.81 -17.53 -20.97
C ARG A 24 -4.01 -16.99 -19.80
N ASN A 25 -2.72 -17.26 -19.78
CA ASN A 25 -1.78 -16.68 -18.82
C ASN A 25 -1.48 -15.21 -19.15
N GLY A 26 -0.82 -14.51 -18.24
CA GLY A 26 -0.50 -13.09 -18.38
C GLY A 26 0.34 -12.78 -19.63
N GLN A 27 1.32 -13.62 -19.94
CA GLN A 27 2.18 -13.44 -21.13
C GLN A 27 1.37 -13.51 -22.43
N ALA A 28 0.48 -14.48 -22.55
CA ALA A 28 -0.38 -14.61 -23.74
C ALA A 28 -1.38 -13.45 -23.83
N ALA A 29 -1.96 -13.03 -22.70
CA ALA A 29 -2.92 -11.91 -22.66
C ALA A 29 -2.28 -10.60 -23.17
N ILE A 30 -1.09 -10.26 -22.67
CA ILE A 30 -0.36 -9.04 -23.07
C ILE A 30 0.06 -9.14 -24.55
N ARG A 31 0.62 -10.27 -24.96
CA ARG A 31 0.99 -10.49 -26.36
C ARG A 31 -0.20 -10.29 -27.30
N MET A 32 -1.30 -10.94 -27.02
CA MET A 32 -2.51 -10.84 -27.85
C MET A 32 -3.05 -9.40 -27.91
N ALA A 33 -3.15 -8.71 -26.78
CA ALA A 33 -3.62 -7.33 -26.72
C ALA A 33 -2.74 -6.40 -27.60
N VAL A 34 -1.42 -6.54 -27.49
CA VAL A 34 -0.47 -5.73 -28.28
C VAL A 34 -0.49 -6.10 -29.76
N GLU A 35 -0.47 -7.38 -30.11
CA GLU A 35 -0.51 -7.83 -31.50
C GLU A 35 -1.82 -7.42 -32.18
N MET A 36 -2.96 -7.50 -31.51
CA MET A 36 -4.24 -7.00 -32.05
C MET A 36 -4.24 -5.50 -32.25
N ALA A 37 -3.68 -4.71 -31.33
CA ALA A 37 -3.60 -3.25 -31.46
C ALA A 37 -2.63 -2.79 -32.58
N THR A 38 -1.63 -3.60 -32.91
CA THR A 38 -0.64 -3.33 -33.95
C THR A 38 -0.92 -4.06 -35.28
N SER A 39 -1.95 -4.90 -35.31
CA SER A 39 -2.30 -5.70 -36.50
C SER A 39 -2.68 -4.80 -37.69
N GLY A 40 -2.16 -5.13 -38.84
CA GLY A 40 -2.62 -4.58 -40.14
C GLY A 40 -3.86 -5.26 -40.71
N LYS A 41 -4.34 -6.37 -40.11
CA LYS A 41 -5.48 -7.14 -40.63
C LYS A 41 -6.79 -6.47 -40.30
N LYS A 42 -7.56 -6.11 -41.32
CA LYS A 42 -8.89 -5.51 -41.20
C LYS A 42 -9.82 -6.47 -40.43
N GLY A 43 -10.57 -5.97 -39.44
CA GLY A 43 -11.48 -6.77 -38.61
C GLY A 43 -10.85 -7.38 -37.34
N PHE A 44 -9.52 -7.38 -37.20
CA PHE A 44 -8.83 -7.84 -35.98
C PHE A 44 -8.17 -6.72 -35.17
N ARG A 45 -8.15 -5.52 -35.73
CA ARG A 45 -7.50 -4.37 -35.11
C ARG A 45 -8.36 -3.76 -34.02
N ILE A 46 -7.77 -3.61 -32.83
CA ILE A 46 -8.35 -2.88 -31.69
C ILE A 46 -7.58 -1.56 -31.47
N SER A 47 -8.15 -0.64 -30.71
CA SER A 47 -7.42 0.56 -30.30
C SER A 47 -6.39 0.24 -29.22
N LYS A 48 -5.47 1.16 -28.95
CA LYS A 48 -4.51 1.03 -27.84
C LYS A 48 -5.21 1.10 -26.49
N GLU A 49 -6.22 1.93 -26.39
CA GLU A 49 -7.09 2.08 -25.22
C GLU A 49 -7.82 0.76 -24.92
N GLU A 50 -8.36 0.11 -25.93
CA GLU A 50 -8.98 -1.19 -25.80
C GLU A 50 -7.98 -2.28 -25.40
N ALA A 51 -6.77 -2.23 -25.95
CA ALA A 51 -5.70 -3.16 -25.55
C ALA A 51 -5.32 -3.00 -24.07
N ILE A 52 -5.25 -1.76 -23.55
CA ILE A 52 -5.02 -1.47 -22.14
C ILE A 52 -6.15 -2.03 -21.26
N GLN A 53 -7.41 -1.89 -21.68
CA GLN A 53 -8.57 -2.40 -20.94
C GLN A 53 -8.67 -3.93 -20.95
N ARG A 54 -8.16 -4.61 -21.97
CA ARG A 54 -8.22 -6.07 -22.09
C ARG A 54 -7.21 -6.82 -21.21
N VAL A 55 -6.16 -6.16 -20.74
CA VAL A 55 -5.16 -6.76 -19.85
C VAL A 55 -5.59 -6.53 -18.41
N ARG A 56 -5.83 -7.61 -17.68
CA ARG A 56 -6.17 -7.51 -16.26
C ARG A 56 -4.91 -7.32 -15.40
N PRO A 57 -5.01 -6.62 -14.26
CA PRO A 57 -3.89 -6.39 -13.36
C PRO A 57 -3.23 -7.68 -12.85
N ASP A 58 -4.01 -8.73 -12.56
CA ASP A 58 -3.51 -10.04 -12.14
C ASP A 58 -2.66 -10.72 -13.22
N GLN A 59 -3.02 -10.56 -14.50
CA GLN A 59 -2.24 -11.06 -15.63
C GLN A 59 -0.92 -10.33 -15.81
N LEU A 60 -0.86 -9.06 -15.44
CA LEU A 60 0.39 -8.31 -15.45
C LEU A 60 1.30 -8.74 -14.30
N ASP A 61 0.73 -8.98 -13.13
CA ASP A 61 1.43 -9.45 -11.93
C ASP A 61 2.16 -10.78 -12.17
N GLU A 62 1.53 -11.71 -12.90
CA GLU A 62 2.17 -12.97 -13.28
C GLU A 62 3.53 -12.81 -13.99
N LEU A 63 3.74 -11.72 -14.74
CA LEU A 63 5.00 -11.49 -15.46
C LEU A 63 6.12 -10.92 -14.58
N LEU A 64 5.78 -10.38 -13.43
CA LEU A 64 6.71 -9.71 -12.54
C LEU A 64 7.41 -10.66 -11.57
N HIS A 65 6.95 -11.92 -11.52
CA HIS A 65 7.46 -12.93 -10.61
C HIS A 65 7.97 -14.17 -11.36
N PRO A 66 9.01 -14.86 -10.86
CA PRO A 66 9.40 -16.15 -11.40
C PRO A 66 8.22 -17.12 -11.36
N MET A 67 8.07 -17.94 -12.37
CA MET A 67 6.99 -18.94 -12.48
C MET A 67 7.58 -20.34 -12.52
N ILE A 68 6.82 -21.33 -12.05
CA ILE A 68 7.18 -22.73 -12.26
C ILE A 68 6.99 -23.04 -13.74
N ASP A 69 7.95 -23.77 -14.34
CA ASP A 69 7.81 -24.26 -15.71
C ASP A 69 6.52 -25.09 -15.86
N PRO A 70 5.59 -24.74 -16.76
CA PRO A 70 4.29 -25.38 -16.86
C PRO A 70 4.37 -26.88 -17.17
N VAL A 71 5.38 -27.32 -17.93
CA VAL A 71 5.57 -28.75 -18.29
C VAL A 71 6.11 -29.50 -17.08
N ALA A 72 7.05 -28.91 -16.36
CA ALA A 72 7.59 -29.48 -15.13
C ALA A 72 6.54 -29.53 -14.02
N GLU A 73 5.70 -28.50 -13.90
CA GLU A 73 4.63 -28.42 -12.90
C GLU A 73 3.60 -29.56 -13.05
N GLN A 74 3.25 -29.94 -14.29
CA GLN A 74 2.32 -31.05 -14.54
C GLN A 74 2.83 -32.41 -14.04
N LYS A 75 4.16 -32.58 -13.99
CA LYS A 75 4.82 -33.80 -13.55
C LYS A 75 5.19 -33.80 -12.07
N ALA A 76 5.12 -32.63 -11.42
CA ALA A 76 5.55 -32.46 -10.04
C ALA A 76 4.56 -33.06 -9.04
N THR A 77 5.09 -33.69 -7.98
CA THR A 77 4.30 -34.28 -6.89
C THR A 77 3.77 -33.17 -6.00
N LYS A 78 2.44 -33.03 -5.92
CA LYS A 78 1.78 -32.10 -5.02
C LYS A 78 1.82 -32.63 -3.59
N LEU A 79 2.26 -31.80 -2.65
CA LEU A 79 2.29 -32.11 -1.23
C LEU A 79 1.08 -31.55 -0.49
N ALA A 80 0.75 -30.28 -0.71
CA ALA A 80 -0.29 -29.58 0.03
C ALA A 80 -0.89 -28.41 -0.77
N LYS A 81 -1.99 -27.86 -0.25
CA LYS A 81 -2.63 -26.66 -0.77
C LYS A 81 -2.98 -25.71 0.36
N GLY A 82 -2.64 -24.43 0.18
CA GLY A 82 -3.00 -23.33 1.06
C GLY A 82 -3.57 -22.14 0.30
N LEU A 83 -3.63 -20.99 0.96
CA LEU A 83 -4.10 -19.73 0.37
C LEU A 83 -2.97 -19.03 -0.40
N PRO A 84 -3.22 -18.52 -1.62
CA PRO A 84 -2.23 -17.84 -2.45
C PRO A 84 -1.98 -16.41 -1.95
N ALA A 85 -1.09 -16.24 -0.98
CA ALA A 85 -0.84 -14.98 -0.29
C ALA A 85 0.21 -14.09 -0.93
N GLY A 86 1.15 -14.64 -1.69
CA GLY A 86 2.14 -13.89 -2.46
C GLY A 86 2.40 -14.57 -3.80
N PRO A 87 2.41 -13.82 -4.93
CA PRO A 87 2.45 -14.38 -6.27
C PRO A 87 3.80 -15.02 -6.63
N GLY A 88 3.83 -15.71 -7.78
CA GLY A 88 5.02 -16.33 -8.33
C GLY A 88 5.32 -17.72 -7.82
N GLY A 89 6.48 -18.23 -8.21
CA GLY A 89 7.01 -19.50 -7.78
C GLY A 89 8.38 -19.35 -7.10
N ALA A 90 8.69 -20.21 -6.16
CA ALA A 90 10.02 -20.26 -5.56
C ALA A 90 10.33 -21.69 -5.10
N TYR A 91 11.61 -22.07 -5.12
CA TYR A 91 12.08 -23.30 -4.51
C TYR A 91 13.22 -23.03 -3.53
N GLY A 92 13.36 -23.90 -2.56
CA GLY A 92 14.45 -23.80 -1.59
C GLY A 92 14.41 -24.92 -0.58
N GLN A 93 15.40 -24.91 0.28
CA GLN A 93 15.52 -25.83 1.41
C GLN A 93 14.65 -25.36 2.58
N ILE A 94 13.96 -26.29 3.21
CA ILE A 94 13.13 -26.01 4.38
C ILE A 94 14.00 -25.53 5.53
N VAL A 95 13.60 -24.42 6.16
CA VAL A 95 14.11 -23.96 7.46
C VAL A 95 12.94 -23.60 8.36
N PHE A 96 13.08 -23.82 9.67
CA PHE A 96 11.99 -23.66 10.63
C PHE A 96 12.12 -22.43 11.53
N THR A 97 13.26 -21.71 11.48
CA THR A 97 13.49 -20.49 12.27
C THR A 97 13.97 -19.36 11.38
N ALA A 98 13.70 -18.14 11.80
CA ALA A 98 14.14 -16.94 11.11
C ALA A 98 15.67 -16.83 11.07
N ASP A 99 16.33 -17.16 12.18
CA ASP A 99 17.80 -17.17 12.29
C ASP A 99 18.43 -18.16 11.31
N ALA A 100 17.88 -19.39 11.22
CA ALA A 100 18.36 -20.38 10.27
C ALA A 100 18.19 -19.92 8.81
N ALA A 101 17.08 -19.21 8.50
CA ALA A 101 16.88 -18.66 7.17
C ALA A 101 17.98 -17.64 6.81
N GLU A 102 18.30 -16.76 7.74
CA GLU A 102 19.33 -15.74 7.55
C GLU A 102 20.73 -16.37 7.44
N GLU A 103 21.07 -17.31 8.33
CA GLU A 103 22.35 -17.99 8.33
C GLU A 103 22.58 -18.77 7.02
N TRP A 104 21.59 -19.54 6.59
CA TRP A 104 21.72 -20.34 5.36
C TRP A 104 21.77 -19.46 4.12
N ARG A 105 21.06 -18.32 4.14
CA ARG A 105 21.17 -17.33 3.06
C ARG A 105 22.59 -16.73 2.97
N LYS A 106 23.22 -16.44 4.10
CA LYS A 106 24.63 -15.99 4.15
C LYS A 106 25.59 -17.04 3.57
N GLN A 107 25.23 -18.34 3.68
CA GLN A 107 25.96 -19.45 3.04
C GLN A 107 25.63 -19.63 1.54
N GLY A 108 24.81 -18.75 0.95
CA GLY A 108 24.41 -18.82 -0.46
C GLY A 108 23.31 -19.84 -0.78
N LYS A 109 22.68 -20.43 0.23
CA LYS A 109 21.58 -21.39 0.04
C LYS A 109 20.26 -20.66 -0.24
N LYS A 110 19.41 -21.26 -1.07
CA LYS A 110 18.02 -20.87 -1.25
C LYS A 110 17.19 -21.57 -0.20
N VAL A 111 16.44 -20.82 0.60
CA VAL A 111 15.65 -21.35 1.71
C VAL A 111 14.18 -20.94 1.62
N ILE A 112 13.31 -21.79 2.13
CA ILE A 112 11.90 -21.52 2.36
C ILE A 112 11.65 -21.56 3.86
N LEU A 113 11.15 -20.46 4.40
CA LEU A 113 10.79 -20.36 5.82
C LEU A 113 9.42 -21.01 6.05
N VAL A 114 9.41 -22.08 6.85
CA VAL A 114 8.21 -22.88 7.16
C VAL A 114 7.85 -22.71 8.64
N ARG A 115 6.70 -22.09 8.92
CA ARG A 115 6.25 -21.75 10.28
C ARG A 115 4.81 -22.20 10.49
N ASN A 116 4.40 -22.36 11.75
CA ASN A 116 2.96 -22.45 12.05
C ASN A 116 2.27 -21.13 11.70
N GLU A 117 2.83 -20.03 12.14
CA GLU A 117 2.50 -18.64 11.80
C GLU A 117 3.75 -17.79 11.99
N THR A 118 3.80 -16.60 11.39
CA THR A 118 4.93 -15.68 11.57
C THR A 118 4.54 -14.53 12.48
N SER A 119 5.54 -14.00 13.20
CA SER A 119 5.45 -12.82 14.06
C SER A 119 6.39 -11.71 13.55
N PRO A 120 6.31 -10.48 14.06
CA PRO A 120 7.25 -9.41 13.74
C PRO A 120 8.72 -9.80 13.99
N GLU A 121 8.98 -10.69 14.93
CA GLU A 121 10.33 -11.20 15.21
C GLU A 121 10.90 -12.05 14.07
N ASP A 122 10.05 -12.64 13.23
CA ASP A 122 10.47 -13.46 12.09
C ASP A 122 10.87 -12.64 10.84
N VAL A 123 10.72 -11.32 10.85
CA VAL A 123 10.87 -10.44 9.68
C VAL A 123 12.24 -10.58 9.00
N HIS A 124 13.34 -10.68 9.76
CA HIS A 124 14.68 -10.86 9.21
C HIS A 124 14.82 -12.19 8.43
N GLY A 125 14.28 -13.29 8.97
CA GLY A 125 14.24 -14.57 8.30
C GLY A 125 13.30 -14.62 7.09
N MET A 126 12.14 -13.97 7.19
CA MET A 126 11.22 -13.81 6.07
C MET A 126 11.87 -13.02 4.92
N ARG A 127 12.68 -12.01 5.24
CA ARG A 127 13.45 -11.24 4.25
C ARG A 127 14.54 -12.09 3.60
N ALA A 128 15.22 -12.94 4.36
CA ALA A 128 16.27 -13.83 3.88
C ALA A 128 15.76 -14.96 3.00
N ALA A 129 14.57 -15.51 3.29
CA ALA A 129 13.97 -16.62 2.56
C ALA A 129 13.55 -16.25 1.14
N GLU A 130 13.59 -17.23 0.21
CA GLU A 130 13.04 -17.09 -1.15
C GLU A 130 11.50 -17.09 -1.13
N ALA A 131 10.90 -17.82 -0.20
CA ALA A 131 9.45 -17.89 -0.01
C ALA A 131 9.06 -18.22 1.43
N ILE A 132 7.79 -18.01 1.75
CA ILE A 132 7.23 -18.22 3.08
C ILE A 132 6.05 -19.19 2.97
N LEU A 133 6.03 -20.18 3.87
CA LEU A 133 4.95 -21.17 3.97
C LEU A 133 4.46 -21.25 5.41
N THR A 134 3.17 -21.02 5.65
CA THR A 134 2.60 -21.15 7.00
C THR A 134 1.44 -22.15 7.04
N ALA A 135 1.36 -22.90 8.13
CA ALA A 135 0.26 -23.83 8.41
C ALA A 135 -1.03 -23.07 8.76
N LYS A 136 -0.92 -21.96 9.45
CA LYS A 136 -2.03 -21.11 9.89
C LYS A 136 -1.95 -19.73 9.21
N GLY A 137 -3.00 -18.92 9.40
CA GLY A 137 -3.09 -17.57 8.91
C GLY A 137 -3.94 -17.45 7.64
N GLY A 138 -4.54 -16.28 7.46
CA GLY A 138 -5.33 -15.91 6.29
C GLY A 138 -4.57 -14.92 5.38
N MET A 139 -5.28 -14.37 4.41
CA MET A 139 -4.76 -13.37 3.47
C MET A 139 -4.37 -12.04 4.16
N THR A 140 -4.80 -11.83 5.40
CA THR A 140 -4.48 -10.67 6.25
C THR A 140 -3.43 -10.97 7.31
N SER A 141 -2.92 -12.20 7.38
CA SER A 141 -1.89 -12.59 8.34
C SER A 141 -0.59 -11.82 8.12
N HIS A 142 0.22 -11.71 9.16
CA HIS A 142 1.54 -11.08 9.12
C HIS A 142 2.39 -11.62 7.95
N ALA A 143 2.45 -12.96 7.78
CA ALA A 143 3.16 -13.58 6.66
C ALA A 143 2.67 -13.07 5.29
N ALA A 144 1.36 -13.00 5.08
CA ALA A 144 0.76 -12.58 3.82
C ALA A 144 1.01 -11.10 3.50
N LEU A 145 0.92 -10.23 4.51
CA LEU A 145 1.11 -8.79 4.34
C LEU A 145 2.56 -8.46 4.03
N VAL A 146 3.49 -8.99 4.81
CA VAL A 146 4.93 -8.75 4.63
C VAL A 146 5.42 -9.33 3.30
N ALA A 147 5.02 -10.57 2.97
CA ALA A 147 5.41 -11.20 1.71
C ALA A 147 4.93 -10.41 0.48
N ARG A 148 3.68 -9.93 0.49
CA ARG A 148 3.15 -9.09 -0.59
C ARG A 148 3.87 -7.76 -0.70
N GLY A 149 4.18 -7.13 0.43
CA GLY A 149 4.97 -5.89 0.45
C GLY A 149 6.33 -6.04 -0.23
N TRP A 150 6.94 -7.20 -0.13
CA TRP A 150 8.25 -7.51 -0.73
C TRP A 150 8.17 -8.25 -2.07
N GLY A 151 6.98 -8.53 -2.60
CA GLY A 151 6.82 -9.32 -3.81
C GLY A 151 7.33 -10.75 -3.69
N LYS A 152 7.28 -11.34 -2.49
CA LYS A 152 7.75 -12.70 -2.23
C LYS A 152 6.65 -13.73 -2.39
N CYS A 153 7.01 -14.87 -2.98
CA CYS A 153 6.14 -16.03 -3.03
C CYS A 153 5.72 -16.45 -1.62
N CYS A 154 4.42 -16.56 -1.37
CA CYS A 154 3.89 -16.89 -0.05
C CYS A 154 2.63 -17.74 -0.14
N ILE A 155 2.58 -18.77 0.68
CA ILE A 155 1.39 -19.61 0.88
C ILE A 155 1.09 -19.63 2.38
N VAL A 156 -0.13 -19.27 2.75
CA VAL A 156 -0.57 -19.25 4.16
C VAL A 156 -1.77 -20.18 4.36
N GLY A 157 -2.06 -20.51 5.63
CA GLY A 157 -3.24 -21.31 5.97
C GLY A 157 -3.20 -22.71 5.35
N CYS A 158 -2.02 -23.30 5.21
CA CYS A 158 -1.85 -24.65 4.70
C CYS A 158 -2.06 -25.68 5.82
N GLY A 159 -3.33 -25.93 6.17
CA GLY A 159 -3.73 -26.75 7.32
C GLY A 159 -3.29 -28.20 7.28
N ASP A 160 -2.88 -28.70 6.11
CA ASP A 160 -2.34 -30.07 5.94
C ASP A 160 -0.93 -30.23 6.56
N LEU A 161 -0.27 -29.14 6.96
CA LEU A 161 1.09 -29.15 7.50
C LEU A 161 1.08 -29.35 9.02
N ALA A 162 1.65 -30.45 9.49
CA ALA A 162 1.96 -30.67 10.91
C ALA A 162 3.43 -30.34 11.14
N ILE A 163 3.71 -29.12 11.64
CA ILE A 163 5.06 -28.59 11.82
C ILE A 163 5.52 -28.83 13.26
N ASN A 164 6.67 -29.50 13.39
CA ASN A 164 7.40 -29.63 14.64
C ASN A 164 8.77 -28.92 14.49
N ALA A 165 8.81 -27.65 14.83
CA ALA A 165 10.02 -26.82 14.69
C ALA A 165 11.16 -27.30 15.60
N ALA A 166 10.86 -27.82 16.80
CA ALA A 166 11.87 -28.34 17.72
C ALA A 166 12.55 -29.62 17.18
N ALA A 167 11.77 -30.48 16.53
CA ALA A 167 12.31 -31.67 15.86
C ALA A 167 12.81 -31.39 14.43
N LYS A 168 12.71 -30.14 13.96
CA LYS A 168 13.08 -29.72 12.61
C LYS A 168 12.43 -30.58 11.52
N LYS A 169 11.14 -30.82 11.64
CA LYS A 169 10.36 -31.68 10.73
C LYS A 169 8.98 -31.09 10.45
N VAL A 170 8.50 -31.34 9.23
CA VAL A 170 7.10 -31.10 8.83
C VAL A 170 6.52 -32.37 8.24
N THR A 171 5.33 -32.75 8.68
CA THR A 171 4.60 -33.89 8.13
C THR A 171 3.41 -33.38 7.33
N VAL A 172 3.22 -33.89 6.13
CA VAL A 172 2.15 -33.53 5.22
C VAL A 172 1.66 -34.78 4.47
N ASN A 173 0.37 -35.09 4.58
CA ASN A 173 -0.25 -36.25 3.93
C ASN A 173 0.52 -37.58 4.15
N GLY A 174 0.98 -37.81 5.40
CA GLY A 174 1.74 -38.99 5.80
C GLY A 174 3.22 -39.01 5.40
N LYS A 175 3.70 -37.99 4.69
CA LYS A 175 5.11 -37.82 4.34
C LYS A 175 5.78 -36.84 5.30
N THR A 176 6.97 -37.20 5.79
CA THR A 176 7.78 -36.34 6.66
C THR A 176 8.97 -35.79 5.90
N LEU A 177 9.16 -34.45 5.96
CA LEU A 177 10.29 -33.72 5.42
C LEU A 177 11.06 -33.07 6.56
N GLY A 178 12.38 -33.07 6.45
CA GLY A 178 13.29 -32.46 7.43
C GLY A 178 13.82 -31.09 7.03
N GLU A 179 14.51 -30.43 7.95
CA GLU A 179 15.28 -29.23 7.63
C GLU A 179 16.33 -29.56 6.56
N GLY A 180 16.38 -28.75 5.49
CA GLY A 180 17.28 -28.97 4.36
C GLY A 180 16.66 -29.70 3.18
N ASP A 181 15.51 -30.37 3.33
CA ASP A 181 14.80 -30.94 2.20
C ASP A 181 14.26 -29.84 1.29
N TYR A 182 14.23 -30.11 -0.02
CA TYR A 182 13.73 -29.17 -1.01
C TYR A 182 12.22 -29.24 -1.18
N ILE A 183 11.60 -28.07 -1.21
CA ILE A 183 10.22 -27.90 -1.67
C ILE A 183 10.13 -26.75 -2.68
N THR A 184 9.08 -26.77 -3.47
CA THR A 184 8.74 -25.69 -4.42
C THR A 184 7.35 -25.17 -4.12
N LEU A 185 7.19 -23.86 -4.04
CA LEU A 185 5.92 -23.18 -3.84
C LEU A 185 5.42 -22.55 -5.14
N ASN A 186 4.14 -22.75 -5.46
CA ASN A 186 3.43 -21.94 -6.43
C ASN A 186 2.50 -20.98 -5.66
N GLY A 187 3.00 -19.81 -5.34
CA GLY A 187 2.27 -18.81 -4.58
C GLY A 187 1.03 -18.28 -5.31
N THR A 188 1.04 -18.27 -6.64
CA THR A 188 -0.12 -17.85 -7.46
C THR A 188 -1.28 -18.84 -7.36
N LYS A 189 -0.98 -20.15 -7.23
CA LYS A 189 -2.01 -21.23 -7.14
C LYS A 189 -2.25 -21.72 -5.71
N GLY A 190 -1.37 -21.35 -4.76
CA GLY A 190 -1.40 -21.84 -3.39
C GLY A 190 -0.99 -23.30 -3.26
N ILE A 191 -0.12 -23.83 -4.13
CA ILE A 191 0.25 -25.24 -4.17
C ILE A 191 1.71 -25.44 -3.75
N VAL A 192 1.93 -26.41 -2.86
CA VAL A 192 3.26 -26.86 -2.43
C VAL A 192 3.61 -28.13 -3.19
N TYR A 193 4.81 -28.16 -3.79
CA TYR A 193 5.34 -29.32 -4.51
C TYR A 193 6.57 -29.89 -3.80
N GLU A 194 6.77 -31.19 -3.94
CA GLU A 194 7.96 -31.88 -3.47
C GLU A 194 9.17 -31.56 -4.35
N GLY A 195 10.33 -31.38 -3.70
CA GLY A 195 11.61 -31.24 -4.38
C GLY A 195 11.76 -29.88 -5.10
N GLN A 196 12.74 -29.87 -5.97
CA GLN A 196 13.09 -28.68 -6.78
C GLN A 196 12.46 -28.78 -8.17
N VAL A 197 11.43 -28.01 -8.42
CA VAL A 197 10.78 -27.91 -9.75
C VAL A 197 11.43 -26.79 -10.55
N PRO A 198 11.74 -26.99 -11.84
CA PRO A 198 12.30 -25.96 -12.71
C PRO A 198 11.46 -24.68 -12.75
N MET A 199 12.16 -23.53 -12.82
CA MET A 199 11.56 -22.21 -12.80
C MET A 199 11.84 -21.46 -14.12
N VAL A 200 10.84 -20.70 -14.55
CA VAL A 200 10.99 -19.66 -15.60
C VAL A 200 11.22 -18.33 -14.90
N PRO A 201 12.36 -17.67 -15.11
CA PRO A 201 12.64 -16.39 -14.48
C PRO A 201 11.68 -15.30 -14.98
N ALA A 202 11.33 -14.36 -14.08
CA ALA A 202 10.66 -13.13 -14.47
C ALA A 202 11.67 -12.22 -15.21
N ASP A 203 11.36 -11.87 -16.44
CA ASP A 203 12.17 -10.91 -17.20
C ASP A 203 11.24 -9.97 -18.00
N PRO A 204 10.52 -9.06 -17.31
CA PRO A 204 9.65 -8.11 -17.98
C PRO A 204 10.43 -7.17 -18.91
N GLU A 205 11.70 -6.92 -18.59
CA GLU A 205 12.54 -6.02 -19.37
C GLU A 205 12.94 -6.58 -20.75
N ARG A 206 12.98 -7.90 -20.91
CA ARG A 206 13.19 -8.53 -22.23
C ARG A 206 11.89 -8.77 -23.00
N ASN A 207 10.75 -8.63 -22.36
CA ASN A 207 9.45 -8.85 -23.00
C ASN A 207 9.04 -7.61 -23.83
N LYS A 208 9.18 -7.70 -25.17
CA LYS A 208 8.83 -6.60 -26.09
C LYS A 208 7.36 -6.18 -26.04
N TRP A 209 6.45 -7.10 -25.78
CA TRP A 209 5.01 -6.81 -25.70
C TRP A 209 4.69 -6.07 -24.39
N TYR A 210 5.32 -6.48 -23.28
CA TYR A 210 5.22 -5.76 -22.02
C TYR A 210 5.72 -4.31 -22.17
N LYS A 211 6.92 -4.09 -22.73
CA LYS A 211 7.45 -2.75 -22.98
C LYS A 211 6.53 -1.90 -23.85
N GLN A 212 5.98 -2.50 -24.90
CA GLN A 212 5.05 -1.80 -25.79
C GLN A 212 3.76 -1.41 -25.08
N LEU A 213 3.17 -2.33 -24.31
CA LEU A 213 1.98 -2.07 -23.50
C LEU A 213 2.25 -0.95 -22.49
N MET A 214 3.33 -1.05 -21.72
CA MET A 214 3.66 -0.05 -20.70
C MET A 214 3.97 1.34 -21.29
N THR A 215 4.49 1.39 -22.51
CA THR A 215 4.65 2.66 -23.25
C THR A 215 3.29 3.32 -23.56
N TRP A 216 2.27 2.53 -23.89
CA TRP A 216 0.91 3.06 -24.09
C TRP A 216 0.25 3.45 -22.78
N VAL A 217 0.42 2.63 -21.75
CA VAL A 217 -0.05 2.89 -20.37
C VAL A 217 0.44 4.26 -19.88
N ASP A 218 1.75 4.51 -19.97
CA ASP A 218 2.34 5.78 -19.49
C ASP A 218 1.90 7.00 -20.30
N LYS A 219 1.59 6.83 -21.58
CA LYS A 219 1.05 7.92 -22.42
C LYS A 219 -0.42 8.20 -22.16
N THR A 220 -1.13 7.25 -21.59
CA THR A 220 -2.59 7.33 -21.40
C THR A 220 -2.98 7.85 -20.02
N ARG A 221 -2.26 7.43 -18.96
CA ARG A 221 -2.53 7.83 -17.58
C ARG A 221 -2.18 9.30 -17.34
N SER A 222 -2.98 9.98 -16.53
CA SER A 222 -2.70 11.29 -15.94
C SER A 222 -2.23 11.20 -14.49
N LEU A 223 -2.66 10.15 -13.77
CA LEU A 223 -2.28 9.90 -12.39
C LEU A 223 -0.81 9.44 -12.32
N GLY A 224 0.01 10.13 -11.53
CA GLY A 224 1.40 9.76 -11.26
C GLY A 224 1.50 8.49 -10.42
N VAL A 225 2.59 7.74 -10.58
CA VAL A 225 2.84 6.53 -9.79
C VAL A 225 4.23 6.59 -9.16
N ARG A 226 4.28 6.59 -7.82
CA ARG A 226 5.48 6.66 -7.00
C ARG A 226 5.68 5.35 -6.24
N ALA A 227 6.88 5.16 -5.69
CA ALA A 227 7.20 4.00 -4.87
C ALA A 227 7.19 4.32 -3.37
N ASN A 228 6.92 3.31 -2.56
CA ASN A 228 7.31 3.24 -1.16
C ASN A 228 8.69 2.58 -1.12
N ALA A 229 9.72 3.29 -0.69
CA ALA A 229 11.10 2.82 -0.69
C ALA A 229 11.93 3.56 0.37
N GLU A 230 12.72 2.83 1.12
CA GLU A 230 13.50 3.34 2.25
C GLU A 230 15.02 3.19 2.05
N SER A 231 15.44 2.30 1.15
CA SER A 231 16.86 2.04 0.85
C SER A 231 17.24 2.48 -0.57
N PRO A 232 18.53 2.71 -0.86
CA PRO A 232 19.02 2.98 -2.21
C PRO A 232 18.70 1.84 -3.19
N GLU A 233 18.71 0.60 -2.71
CA GLU A 233 18.40 -0.61 -3.49
C GLU A 233 16.93 -0.60 -3.90
N ASP A 234 16.01 -0.38 -2.95
CA ASP A 234 14.57 -0.27 -3.22
C ASP A 234 14.27 0.88 -4.20
N ALA A 235 14.95 2.03 -4.01
CA ALA A 235 14.83 3.18 -4.89
C ALA A 235 15.29 2.87 -6.33
N THR A 236 16.39 2.14 -6.47
CA THR A 236 16.92 1.71 -7.78
C THR A 236 15.95 0.75 -8.46
N GLN A 237 15.43 -0.23 -7.71
CA GLN A 237 14.43 -1.17 -8.22
C GLN A 237 13.13 -0.45 -8.62
N ALA A 238 12.70 0.53 -7.82
CA ALA A 238 11.52 1.34 -8.14
C ALA A 238 11.69 2.08 -9.47
N ILE A 239 12.86 2.65 -9.74
CA ILE A 239 13.17 3.29 -11.03
C ILE A 239 13.07 2.28 -12.18
N ALA A 240 13.61 1.08 -12.02
CA ALA A 240 13.52 0.02 -13.03
C ALA A 240 12.06 -0.34 -13.36
N TYR A 241 11.17 -0.33 -12.38
CA TYR A 241 9.73 -0.54 -12.58
C TYR A 241 8.95 0.72 -13.00
N GLY A 242 9.63 1.84 -13.24
CA GLY A 242 9.05 3.07 -13.78
C GLY A 242 8.45 4.02 -12.74
N ALA A 243 8.96 4.04 -11.52
CA ALA A 243 8.56 5.01 -10.51
C ALA A 243 8.90 6.44 -10.92
N GLU A 244 7.98 7.37 -10.65
CA GLU A 244 8.14 8.81 -10.89
C GLU A 244 8.66 9.56 -9.66
N GLY A 245 8.97 8.85 -8.60
CA GLY A 245 9.51 9.35 -7.34
C GLY A 245 9.26 8.37 -6.20
N ILE A 246 9.58 8.80 -4.98
CA ILE A 246 9.18 8.13 -3.76
C ILE A 246 8.02 8.91 -3.14
N GLY A 247 6.90 8.23 -2.85
CA GLY A 247 5.75 8.80 -2.18
C GLY A 247 5.72 8.53 -0.68
N LEU A 248 6.53 7.57 -0.22
CA LEU A 248 6.74 7.29 1.19
C LEU A 248 8.12 6.65 1.40
N ALA A 249 8.98 7.33 2.15
CA ALA A 249 10.15 6.75 2.80
C ALA A 249 9.92 6.81 4.32
N ARG A 250 9.84 5.64 4.94
CA ARG A 250 9.63 5.48 6.40
C ARG A 250 10.97 5.56 7.10
N THR A 251 11.16 6.54 7.97
CA THR A 251 12.44 6.74 8.67
C THR A 251 12.68 5.74 9.79
N GLU A 252 11.63 5.15 10.35
CA GLU A 252 11.74 4.13 11.39
C GLU A 252 12.47 2.87 10.92
N HIS A 253 12.29 2.44 9.68
CA HIS A 253 12.98 1.27 9.14
C HIS A 253 14.52 1.45 9.09
N MET A 254 14.97 2.71 8.97
CA MET A 254 16.39 3.03 9.00
C MET A 254 16.99 2.85 10.39
N PHE A 255 16.18 2.86 11.46
CA PHE A 255 16.65 2.77 12.84
C PHE A 255 16.88 1.34 13.36
N PHE A 256 16.29 0.32 12.72
CA PHE A 256 16.42 -1.07 13.15
C PHE A 256 17.75 -1.74 12.78
N ASP A 257 18.63 -1.05 12.07
CA ASP A 257 19.97 -1.57 11.76
C ASP A 257 20.77 -1.82 13.06
N PRO A 258 21.42 -2.99 13.24
CA PRO A 258 22.20 -3.33 14.44
C PRO A 258 23.27 -2.32 14.85
N LYS A 259 23.83 -1.57 13.88
CA LYS A 259 24.87 -0.57 14.15
C LYS A 259 24.34 0.71 14.79
N ARG A 260 23.05 0.95 14.73
CA ARG A 260 22.42 2.22 15.15
C ARG A 260 21.30 2.05 16.16
N ILE A 261 20.70 0.86 16.28
CA ILE A 261 19.60 0.62 17.23
C ILE A 261 19.99 0.94 18.69
N GLY A 262 21.24 0.73 19.08
CA GLY A 262 21.76 1.13 20.40
C GLY A 262 21.65 2.62 20.66
N PHE A 263 21.93 3.48 19.67
CA PHE A 263 21.78 4.93 19.80
C PHE A 263 20.30 5.36 19.83
N VAL A 264 19.43 4.66 19.11
CA VAL A 264 17.99 4.88 19.18
C VAL A 264 17.48 4.57 20.58
N ARG A 265 17.88 3.44 21.16
CA ARG A 265 17.55 3.06 22.54
C ARG A 265 18.08 4.07 23.56
N GLN A 266 19.32 4.58 23.38
CA GLN A 266 19.87 5.66 24.21
C GLN A 266 18.99 6.93 24.12
N MET A 267 18.59 7.33 22.92
CA MET A 267 17.69 8.47 22.71
C MET A 267 16.37 8.29 23.48
N ILE A 268 15.78 7.08 23.41
CA ILE A 268 14.47 6.78 24.01
C ILE A 268 14.49 6.82 25.54
N VAL A 269 15.55 6.26 26.14
CA VAL A 269 15.67 6.21 27.61
C VAL A 269 16.23 7.50 28.21
N SER A 270 16.72 8.45 27.39
CA SER A 270 17.20 9.75 27.85
C SER A 270 16.07 10.57 28.47
N GLU A 271 16.31 11.12 29.65
CA GLU A 271 15.33 11.93 30.38
C GLU A 271 15.44 13.42 30.01
N THR A 272 16.66 13.91 29.77
CA THR A 272 16.91 15.32 29.47
C THR A 272 17.02 15.54 27.95
N PRO A 273 16.65 16.74 27.45
CA PRO A 273 16.88 17.10 26.04
C PRO A 273 18.35 17.04 25.63
N GLU A 274 19.27 17.39 26.56
CA GLU A 274 20.71 17.37 26.36
C GLU A 274 21.24 15.97 26.12
N ASP A 275 20.83 14.98 26.92
CA ASP A 275 21.26 13.60 26.76
C ASP A 275 20.63 12.97 25.53
N ARG A 276 19.38 13.29 25.25
CA ARG A 276 18.71 12.86 24.02
C ARG A 276 19.43 13.41 22.79
N LYS A 277 19.83 14.67 22.83
CA LYS A 277 20.61 15.30 21.76
C LYS A 277 21.95 14.59 21.52
N LYS A 278 22.67 14.18 22.56
CA LYS A 278 23.93 13.40 22.40
C LYS A 278 23.72 12.09 21.64
N ALA A 279 22.60 11.39 21.89
CA ALA A 279 22.25 10.17 21.14
C ALA A 279 21.85 10.49 19.70
N LEU A 280 21.08 11.55 19.49
CA LEU A 280 20.67 12.01 18.16
C LEU A 280 21.84 12.49 17.31
N ASP A 281 22.85 13.16 17.92
CA ASP A 281 24.07 13.59 17.23
C ASP A 281 24.88 12.37 16.70
N LYS A 282 24.78 11.21 17.35
CA LYS A 282 25.37 9.95 16.86
C LYS A 282 24.55 9.32 15.74
N LEU A 283 23.23 9.52 15.70
CA LEU A 283 22.31 8.99 14.66
C LEU A 283 22.34 9.84 13.38
N LEU A 284 22.56 11.14 13.50
CA LEU A 284 22.55 12.08 12.38
C LEU A 284 23.41 11.65 11.18
N PRO A 285 24.69 11.23 11.35
CA PRO A 285 25.52 10.79 10.22
C PRO A 285 24.94 9.61 9.47
N PHE A 286 24.37 8.63 10.18
CA PHE A 286 23.76 7.44 9.57
C PHE A 286 22.54 7.82 8.72
N GLN A 287 21.59 8.56 9.27
CA GLN A 287 20.41 8.99 8.52
C GLN A 287 20.76 9.89 7.33
N ARG A 288 21.72 10.79 7.49
CA ARG A 288 22.21 11.59 6.38
C ARG A 288 22.74 10.72 5.23
N GLU A 289 23.51 9.68 5.52
CA GLU A 289 24.06 8.78 4.50
C GLU A 289 22.94 8.00 3.80
N ASP A 290 21.94 7.51 4.55
CA ASP A 290 20.76 6.86 3.99
C ASP A 290 20.06 7.78 2.98
N PHE A 291 19.81 9.04 3.36
CA PHE A 291 19.16 10.00 2.47
C PHE A 291 20.03 10.39 1.27
N ILE A 292 21.37 10.46 1.41
CA ILE A 292 22.27 10.67 0.27
C ILE A 292 22.07 9.53 -0.75
N GLY A 293 22.04 8.28 -0.29
CA GLY A 293 21.85 7.11 -1.14
C GLY A 293 20.51 7.14 -1.87
N VAL A 294 19.42 7.37 -1.15
CA VAL A 294 18.05 7.42 -1.71
C VAL A 294 17.88 8.60 -2.68
N PHE A 295 18.32 9.80 -2.32
CA PHE A 295 18.22 10.97 -3.19
C PHE A 295 19.09 10.85 -4.45
N LYS A 296 20.25 10.20 -4.35
CA LYS A 296 21.12 9.92 -5.49
C LYS A 296 20.45 8.95 -6.46
N ALA A 297 19.86 7.88 -5.96
CA ALA A 297 19.09 6.93 -6.78
C ALA A 297 17.90 7.61 -7.46
N MET A 298 17.22 8.54 -6.77
CA MET A 298 16.05 9.28 -7.26
C MET A 298 16.38 10.63 -7.90
N ALA A 299 17.58 10.83 -8.41
CA ALA A 299 18.02 12.11 -8.96
C ALA A 299 16.99 12.72 -9.94
N GLY A 300 16.58 13.96 -9.66
CA GLY A 300 15.58 14.69 -10.46
C GLY A 300 14.11 14.37 -10.15
N LYS A 301 13.84 13.37 -9.31
CA LYS A 301 12.48 12.95 -8.90
C LYS A 301 12.17 13.37 -7.46
N PRO A 302 10.90 13.59 -7.11
CA PRO A 302 10.49 13.89 -5.74
C PRO A 302 10.67 12.69 -4.81
N VAL A 303 11.08 12.98 -3.58
CA VAL A 303 11.21 12.00 -2.50
C VAL A 303 10.51 12.52 -1.26
N THR A 304 9.40 11.89 -0.92
CA THR A 304 8.62 12.20 0.29
C THR A 304 9.15 11.37 1.46
N VAL A 305 9.72 12.05 2.44
CA VAL A 305 10.29 11.45 3.65
C VAL A 305 9.32 11.68 4.80
N ARG A 306 8.80 10.62 5.39
CA ARG A 306 7.98 10.67 6.59
C ARG A 306 8.88 10.73 7.82
N LEU A 307 8.66 11.72 8.67
CA LEU A 307 9.32 11.80 9.96
C LEU A 307 8.90 10.64 10.85
N LEU A 308 9.63 10.42 11.95
CA LEU A 308 9.43 9.30 12.87
C LEU A 308 7.96 9.20 13.29
N ASP A 309 7.36 8.04 13.05
CA ASP A 309 5.94 7.81 13.29
C ASP A 309 5.65 6.85 14.45
N PRO A 310 6.29 5.66 14.58
CA PRO A 310 5.92 4.69 15.62
C PRO A 310 6.17 5.22 17.04
N PRO A 311 5.44 4.71 18.03
CA PRO A 311 5.72 5.00 19.42
C PRO A 311 7.08 4.44 19.85
N LEU A 312 7.74 5.12 20.78
CA LEU A 312 9.13 4.81 21.16
C LEU A 312 9.30 3.40 21.75
N HIS A 313 8.27 2.85 22.38
CA HIS A 313 8.39 1.52 22.99
C HIS A 313 8.59 0.38 21.99
N GLU A 314 8.24 0.57 20.70
CA GLU A 314 8.50 -0.43 19.65
C GLU A 314 10.00 -0.71 19.46
N PHE A 315 10.88 0.26 19.75
CA PHE A 315 12.32 0.10 19.63
C PHE A 315 12.99 -0.52 20.86
N ILE A 316 12.27 -0.58 21.99
CA ILE A 316 12.77 -1.08 23.28
C ILE A 316 11.95 -2.26 23.81
N GLY A 317 10.89 -2.67 23.12
CA GLY A 317 10.12 -3.86 23.43
C GLY A 317 10.96 -5.13 23.29
N GLY A 318 10.75 -6.10 24.19
CA GLY A 318 11.44 -7.39 24.13
C GLY A 318 12.91 -7.39 24.57
N LEU A 319 13.45 -6.30 25.12
CA LEU A 319 14.80 -6.26 25.67
C LEU A 319 14.96 -7.22 26.83
N GLY A 320 15.91 -8.16 26.75
CA GLY A 320 16.28 -9.04 27.85
C GLY A 320 17.18 -8.34 28.88
N GLY A 321 17.30 -8.92 30.08
CA GLY A 321 18.09 -8.33 31.15
C GLY A 321 19.55 -8.00 30.79
N LYS A 322 20.19 -8.78 29.90
CA LYS A 322 21.55 -8.51 29.41
C LYS A 322 21.60 -7.24 28.55
N GLU A 323 20.62 -7.04 27.68
CA GLU A 323 20.54 -5.85 26.81
C GLU A 323 20.23 -4.60 27.62
N ILE A 324 19.33 -4.70 28.61
CA ILE A 324 19.02 -3.63 29.56
C ILE A 324 20.28 -3.25 30.36
N ALA A 325 21.05 -4.22 30.84
CA ALA A 325 22.30 -3.97 31.55
C ALA A 325 23.36 -3.28 30.66
N SER A 326 23.49 -3.72 29.40
CA SER A 326 24.37 -3.07 28.44
C SER A 326 23.97 -1.62 28.20
N LEU A 327 22.69 -1.39 27.92
CA LEU A 327 22.14 -0.04 27.69
C LEU A 327 22.35 0.86 28.91
N ALA A 328 22.09 0.35 30.13
CA ALA A 328 22.30 1.07 31.37
C ALA A 328 23.75 1.50 31.56
N ASN A 329 24.71 0.60 31.30
CA ASN A 329 26.14 0.91 31.34
C ASN A 329 26.55 1.96 30.29
N GLU A 330 26.02 1.87 29.07
CA GLU A 330 26.36 2.80 27.97
C GLU A 330 25.91 4.24 28.26
N ILE A 331 24.78 4.42 28.97
CA ILE A 331 24.24 5.74 29.32
C ILE A 331 24.59 6.18 30.75
N GLY A 332 25.27 5.31 31.53
CA GLY A 332 25.73 5.64 32.87
C GLY A 332 24.62 5.70 33.95
N VAL A 333 23.56 4.88 33.81
CA VAL A 333 22.46 4.80 34.80
C VAL A 333 22.28 3.38 35.33
N SER A 334 21.45 3.21 36.36
CA SER A 334 21.11 1.87 36.86
C SER A 334 20.13 1.12 35.95
N THR A 335 20.22 -0.21 35.93
CA THR A 335 19.27 -1.08 35.21
C THR A 335 17.83 -0.82 35.63
N ALA A 336 17.59 -0.65 36.93
CA ALA A 336 16.27 -0.32 37.48
C ALA A 336 15.69 0.98 36.89
N LYS A 337 16.54 1.97 36.58
CA LYS A 337 16.10 3.21 35.95
C LYS A 337 15.68 3.00 34.49
N VAL A 338 16.42 2.18 33.76
CA VAL A 338 16.07 1.79 32.39
C VAL A 338 14.77 1.00 32.35
N GLU A 339 14.60 0.03 33.24
CA GLU A 339 13.37 -0.76 33.37
C GLU A 339 12.15 0.12 33.69
N ALA A 340 12.29 1.05 34.65
CA ALA A 340 11.25 1.99 35.00
C ALA A 340 10.86 2.88 33.79
N ARG A 341 11.85 3.31 32.99
CA ARG A 341 11.58 4.10 31.78
C ARG A 341 10.88 3.29 30.71
N ILE A 342 11.27 2.03 30.49
CA ILE A 342 10.58 1.12 29.56
C ILE A 342 9.12 0.94 30.00
N ALA A 343 8.88 0.69 31.28
CA ALA A 343 7.53 0.55 31.81
C ALA A 343 6.67 1.81 31.64
N GLN A 344 7.26 3.01 31.80
CA GLN A 344 6.56 4.29 31.57
C GLN A 344 6.16 4.50 30.11
N LEU A 345 6.97 3.99 29.16
CA LEU A 345 6.74 4.18 27.72
C LEU A 345 5.77 3.14 27.15
N HIS A 346 5.43 2.12 27.94
CA HIS A 346 4.47 1.10 27.50
C HIS A 346 3.08 1.70 27.36
N GLU A 347 2.51 1.60 26.17
CA GLU A 347 1.19 2.11 25.85
C GLU A 347 0.17 0.97 25.72
N LEU A 348 -1.03 1.17 26.24
CA LEU A 348 -2.13 0.21 26.11
C LEU A 348 -2.67 0.14 24.68
N ASN A 349 -2.65 1.26 23.99
CA ASN A 349 -3.04 1.36 22.58
C ASN A 349 -2.02 2.19 21.79
N PRO A 350 -0.98 1.57 21.27
CA PRO A 350 0.09 2.25 20.53
C PRO A 350 -0.39 3.05 19.32
N MET A 351 -1.44 2.58 18.64
CA MET A 351 -1.98 3.24 17.45
C MET A 351 -2.57 4.63 17.73
N LEU A 352 -3.10 4.83 18.94
CA LEU A 352 -3.72 6.10 19.38
C LEU A 352 -2.85 6.87 20.37
N GLY A 353 -1.64 6.40 20.64
CA GLY A 353 -0.76 6.87 21.68
C GLY A 353 0.19 8.00 21.31
N HIS A 354 1.34 8.01 21.99
CA HIS A 354 2.39 9.01 21.85
C HIS A 354 3.33 8.70 20.70
N ARG A 355 2.87 8.99 19.48
CA ARG A 355 3.59 8.73 18.21
C ARG A 355 3.45 9.91 17.24
N GLY A 356 4.18 9.86 16.12
CA GLY A 356 4.07 10.82 15.02
C GLY A 356 4.35 12.26 15.45
N CYS A 357 3.52 13.21 15.01
CA CYS A 357 3.68 14.63 15.36
C CYS A 357 3.59 14.88 16.88
N ARG A 358 2.81 14.08 17.63
CA ARG A 358 2.72 14.20 19.09
C ARG A 358 4.09 13.97 19.75
N LEU A 359 4.84 13.00 19.22
CA LEU A 359 6.19 12.71 19.66
C LEU A 359 7.14 13.86 19.27
N GLY A 360 7.05 14.35 18.02
CA GLY A 360 7.85 15.47 17.54
C GLY A 360 7.61 16.80 18.28
N ILE A 361 6.39 17.01 18.78
CA ILE A 361 6.03 18.17 19.63
C ILE A 361 6.63 18.01 21.03
N ALA A 362 6.51 16.81 21.62
CA ALA A 362 7.05 16.54 22.96
C ALA A 362 8.59 16.49 23.00
N TYR A 363 9.22 16.06 21.91
CA TYR A 363 10.67 15.91 21.76
C TYR A 363 11.16 16.54 20.45
N PRO A 364 11.13 17.91 20.35
CA PRO A 364 11.40 18.65 19.12
C PRO A 364 12.79 18.43 18.52
N GLU A 365 13.75 18.00 19.35
CA GLU A 365 15.10 17.65 18.91
C GLU A 365 15.13 16.44 17.98
N ILE A 366 14.15 15.52 18.03
CA ILE A 366 14.02 14.40 17.10
C ILE A 366 13.69 14.92 15.70
N THR A 367 12.66 15.77 15.60
CA THR A 367 12.28 16.44 14.35
C THR A 367 13.42 17.27 13.78
N ALA A 368 14.11 18.02 14.63
CA ALA A 368 15.25 18.85 14.21
C ALA A 368 16.39 18.01 13.65
N MET A 369 16.74 16.89 14.28
CA MET A 369 17.78 15.97 13.80
C MET A 369 17.41 15.35 12.45
N GLN A 370 16.19 14.83 12.30
CA GLN A 370 15.74 14.22 11.03
C GLN A 370 15.69 15.25 9.90
N ALA A 371 15.16 16.45 10.15
CA ALA A 371 15.17 17.54 9.18
C ALA A 371 16.59 17.92 8.78
N ARG A 372 17.54 18.00 9.74
CA ARG A 372 18.95 18.28 9.47
C ARG A 372 19.57 17.19 8.57
N ALA A 373 19.33 15.90 8.85
CA ALA A 373 19.83 14.80 8.03
C ALA A 373 19.34 14.89 6.58
N ILE A 374 18.03 15.17 6.38
CA ILE A 374 17.41 15.34 5.06
C ILE A 374 18.07 16.50 4.30
N PHE A 375 18.20 17.66 4.95
CA PHE A 375 18.68 18.86 4.28
C PHE A 375 20.21 18.87 4.08
N GLU A 376 21.00 18.29 4.98
CA GLU A 376 22.44 18.09 4.78
C GLU A 376 22.69 17.12 3.61
N ALA A 377 21.91 16.03 3.48
CA ALA A 377 21.98 15.13 2.34
C ALA A 377 21.64 15.86 1.02
N ALA A 378 20.57 16.67 1.03
CA ALA A 378 20.21 17.49 -0.13
C ALA A 378 21.30 18.51 -0.49
N ALA A 379 21.89 19.19 0.49
CA ALA A 379 22.97 20.15 0.29
C ALA A 379 24.24 19.47 -0.26
N HIS A 380 24.59 18.30 0.27
CA HIS A 380 25.74 17.50 -0.20
C HIS A 380 25.61 17.15 -1.69
N LEU A 381 24.47 16.63 -2.10
CA LEU A 381 24.21 16.26 -3.49
C LEU A 381 24.09 17.48 -4.42
N ARG A 382 23.54 18.58 -3.94
CA ARG A 382 23.48 19.83 -4.73
C ARG A 382 24.88 20.36 -5.06
N LYS A 383 25.85 20.26 -4.15
CA LYS A 383 27.26 20.59 -4.43
C LYS A 383 27.85 19.68 -5.53
N GLN A 384 27.37 18.46 -5.65
CA GLN A 384 27.71 17.52 -6.72
C GLN A 384 26.89 17.74 -8.01
N LYS A 385 26.11 18.82 -8.10
CA LYS A 385 25.21 19.15 -9.23
C LYS A 385 24.06 18.15 -9.44
N VAL A 386 23.78 17.29 -8.47
CA VAL A 386 22.63 16.39 -8.53
C VAL A 386 21.36 17.17 -8.15
N LYS A 387 20.31 17.03 -8.97
CA LYS A 387 19.01 17.64 -8.69
C LYS A 387 18.28 16.79 -7.65
N VAL A 388 17.93 17.39 -6.53
CA VAL A 388 17.15 16.74 -5.45
C VAL A 388 15.87 17.51 -5.19
N LEU A 389 14.79 16.81 -4.86
CA LEU A 389 13.45 17.36 -4.60
C LEU A 389 12.88 16.72 -3.31
N PRO A 390 13.37 17.11 -2.12
CA PRO A 390 12.88 16.58 -0.86
C PRO A 390 11.47 17.08 -0.56
N GLU A 391 10.62 16.20 -0.04
CA GLU A 391 9.31 16.50 0.50
C GLU A 391 9.26 15.94 1.94
N VAL A 392 9.16 16.81 2.94
CA VAL A 392 9.15 16.41 4.35
C VAL A 392 7.71 16.26 4.80
N MET A 393 7.35 15.08 5.27
CA MET A 393 5.99 14.70 5.65
C MET A 393 5.86 14.49 7.14
N VAL A 394 5.02 15.29 7.78
CA VAL A 394 4.68 15.14 9.20
C VAL A 394 3.54 14.14 9.36
N PRO A 395 3.74 13.03 10.09
CA PRO A 395 2.69 12.01 10.30
C PRO A 395 1.73 12.39 11.41
N LEU A 396 0.55 11.79 11.40
CA LEU A 396 -0.44 11.77 12.47
C LEU A 396 -1.01 13.15 12.88
N VAL A 397 -0.97 14.12 11.98
CA VAL A 397 -1.50 15.47 12.22
C VAL A 397 -3.03 15.41 12.32
N GLY A 398 -3.57 15.96 13.40
CA GLY A 398 -5.01 16.11 13.62
C GLY A 398 -5.48 17.57 13.55
N THR A 399 -4.56 18.53 13.73
CA THR A 399 -4.86 19.97 13.74
C THR A 399 -3.81 20.77 12.99
N VAL A 400 -4.19 21.96 12.49
CA VAL A 400 -3.23 22.88 11.84
C VAL A 400 -2.14 23.34 12.81
N ALA A 401 -2.44 23.46 14.09
CA ALA A 401 -1.48 23.88 15.11
C ALA A 401 -0.35 22.86 15.28
N GLU A 402 -0.65 21.56 15.28
CA GLU A 402 0.35 20.49 15.32
C GLU A 402 1.28 20.57 14.10
N LEU A 403 0.72 20.81 12.91
CA LEU A 403 1.52 20.92 11.70
C LEU A 403 2.42 22.17 11.74
N LYS A 404 1.88 23.33 12.15
CA LYS A 404 2.65 24.58 12.23
C LYS A 404 3.83 24.49 13.19
N ASP A 405 3.65 23.86 14.36
CA ASP A 405 4.74 23.61 15.31
C ASP A 405 5.90 22.84 14.66
N GLN A 406 5.57 21.74 13.98
CA GLN A 406 6.57 20.92 13.32
C GLN A 406 7.18 21.60 12.08
N GLU A 407 6.38 22.31 11.29
CA GLU A 407 6.84 23.08 10.14
C GLU A 407 7.86 24.14 10.55
N ASP A 408 7.63 24.85 11.64
CA ASP A 408 8.53 25.88 12.14
C ASP A 408 9.92 25.32 12.45
N ILE A 409 9.99 24.14 13.06
CA ILE A 409 11.25 23.43 13.32
C ILE A 409 11.92 23.06 11.99
N ILE A 410 11.19 22.43 11.07
CA ILE A 410 11.70 21.98 9.77
C ILE A 410 12.23 23.18 8.97
N ARG A 411 11.46 24.28 8.89
CA ARG A 411 11.85 25.49 8.15
C ARG A 411 13.06 26.19 8.77
N ARG A 412 13.15 26.23 10.10
CA ARG A 412 14.30 26.76 10.82
C ARG A 412 15.56 25.97 10.48
N VAL A 413 15.54 24.64 10.62
CA VAL A 413 16.66 23.76 10.31
C VAL A 413 17.08 23.87 8.83
N ALA A 414 16.12 23.96 7.91
CA ALA A 414 16.42 24.16 6.50
C ALA A 414 17.22 25.45 6.24
N ARG A 415 16.82 26.56 6.88
CA ARG A 415 17.53 27.84 6.78
C ARG A 415 18.95 27.77 7.35
N GLU A 416 19.12 27.10 8.49
CA GLU A 416 20.43 26.88 9.12
C GLU A 416 21.36 26.09 8.18
N VAL A 417 20.92 24.93 7.69
CA VAL A 417 21.71 24.08 6.78
C VAL A 417 22.06 24.80 5.48
N MET A 418 21.12 25.54 4.88
CA MET A 418 21.38 26.32 3.67
C MET A 418 22.41 27.42 3.93
N LYS A 419 22.37 28.08 5.10
CA LYS A 419 23.34 29.11 5.52
C LYS A 419 24.72 28.51 5.76
N GLU A 420 24.80 27.40 6.50
CA GLU A 420 26.04 26.72 6.85
C GLU A 420 26.76 26.14 5.61
N THR A 421 25.98 25.58 4.68
CA THR A 421 26.52 24.87 3.51
C THR A 421 26.70 25.76 2.28
N GLY A 422 26.03 26.91 2.22
CA GLY A 422 25.94 27.78 1.03
C GLY A 422 25.06 27.16 -0.10
N ALA A 423 24.52 25.97 0.08
CA ALA A 423 23.69 25.31 -0.92
C ALA A 423 22.25 25.86 -0.88
N ARG A 424 21.63 25.98 -2.07
CA ARG A 424 20.20 26.33 -2.19
C ARG A 424 19.47 25.23 -2.93
N PHE A 425 18.35 24.77 -2.37
CA PHE A 425 17.47 23.76 -2.96
C PHE A 425 16.01 24.05 -2.61
N LYS A 426 15.10 23.57 -3.46
CA LYS A 426 13.66 23.61 -3.20
C LYS A 426 13.27 22.36 -2.43
N TYR A 427 12.35 22.50 -1.49
CA TYR A 427 11.73 21.42 -0.75
C TYR A 427 10.27 21.79 -0.44
N LEU A 428 9.46 20.79 -0.09
CA LEU A 428 8.09 20.96 0.37
C LEU A 428 7.96 20.44 1.80
N VAL A 429 7.05 21.05 2.56
CA VAL A 429 6.59 20.52 3.85
C VAL A 429 5.10 20.23 3.73
N GLY A 430 4.69 19.05 4.12
CA GLY A 430 3.30 18.64 4.09
C GLY A 430 3.00 17.59 5.16
N THR A 431 1.84 16.99 5.08
CA THR A 431 1.40 16.07 6.12
C THR A 431 0.75 14.81 5.55
N MET A 432 0.73 13.78 6.39
CA MET A 432 -0.11 12.61 6.17
C MET A 432 -1.53 12.88 6.67
N ILE A 433 -2.53 12.66 5.82
CA ILE A 433 -3.95 12.67 6.21
C ILE A 433 -4.35 11.24 6.51
N GLU A 434 -4.36 10.90 7.78
CA GLU A 434 -4.61 9.54 8.27
C GLU A 434 -5.52 9.47 9.49
N ILE A 435 -5.84 10.63 10.04
CA ILE A 435 -6.84 10.78 11.11
C ILE A 435 -8.14 11.31 10.50
N PRO A 436 -9.31 10.74 10.80
CA PRO A 436 -10.59 11.22 10.29
C PRO A 436 -10.81 12.73 10.52
N ARG A 437 -10.39 13.26 11.70
CA ARG A 437 -10.44 14.68 11.99
C ARG A 437 -9.65 15.52 10.97
N ALA A 438 -8.44 15.06 10.60
CA ALA A 438 -7.62 15.76 9.62
C ALA A 438 -8.29 15.88 8.25
N ALA A 439 -8.96 14.82 7.80
CA ALA A 439 -9.76 14.84 6.56
C ALA A 439 -10.94 15.84 6.64
N LEU A 440 -11.58 15.92 7.82
CA LEU A 440 -12.70 16.84 8.07
C LEU A 440 -12.28 18.31 8.20
N THR A 441 -11.04 18.61 8.57
CA THR A 441 -10.48 19.98 8.72
C THR A 441 -9.32 20.22 7.76
N ALA A 442 -9.35 19.57 6.60
CA ALA A 442 -8.28 19.61 5.61
C ALA A 442 -8.08 21.03 5.01
N ASP A 443 -9.12 21.85 4.98
CA ASP A 443 -9.06 23.27 4.61
C ASP A 443 -8.15 24.08 5.56
N GLU A 444 -8.30 23.89 6.88
CA GLU A 444 -7.44 24.52 7.88
C GLU A 444 -5.97 24.03 7.76
N ILE A 445 -5.79 22.72 7.60
CA ILE A 445 -4.45 22.12 7.49
C ILE A 445 -3.74 22.56 6.22
N ALA A 446 -4.47 22.78 5.12
CA ALA A 446 -3.92 23.26 3.85
C ALA A 446 -3.43 24.73 3.88
N GLU A 447 -3.72 25.50 4.94
CA GLU A 447 -3.10 26.81 5.15
C GLU A 447 -1.57 26.70 5.28
N SER A 448 -1.11 25.64 5.94
CA SER A 448 0.30 25.33 6.20
C SER A 448 0.85 24.29 5.20
N ALA A 449 0.18 23.18 5.01
CA ALA A 449 0.67 22.09 4.17
C ALA A 449 0.80 22.46 2.69
N GLU A 450 1.94 22.13 2.08
CA GLU A 450 2.18 22.27 0.64
C GLU A 450 1.79 20.99 -0.14
N PHE A 451 1.59 19.88 0.57
CA PHE A 451 1.05 18.64 0.00
C PHE A 451 0.34 17.80 1.07
N PHE A 452 -0.57 16.94 0.62
CA PHE A 452 -1.18 15.89 1.40
C PHE A 452 -0.79 14.51 0.86
N SER A 453 -0.58 13.56 1.77
CA SER A 453 -0.49 12.14 1.45
C SER A 453 -1.47 11.37 2.34
N PHE A 454 -2.44 10.68 1.76
CA PHE A 454 -3.39 9.90 2.55
C PHE A 454 -2.73 8.61 3.06
N GLY A 455 -2.62 8.48 4.39
CA GLY A 455 -2.20 7.27 5.10
C GLY A 455 -3.40 6.37 5.33
N THR A 456 -3.82 5.67 4.29
CA THR A 456 -5.11 4.96 4.30
C THR A 456 -5.14 3.74 5.20
N ASN A 457 -4.01 3.21 5.67
CA ASN A 457 -4.00 2.16 6.67
C ASN A 457 -4.60 2.66 7.99
N ASP A 458 -4.05 3.74 8.54
CA ASP A 458 -4.53 4.35 9.78
C ASP A 458 -5.91 4.99 9.59
N LEU A 459 -6.16 5.64 8.46
CA LEU A 459 -7.48 6.21 8.18
C LEU A 459 -8.55 5.12 8.15
N THR A 460 -8.28 3.95 7.59
CA THR A 460 -9.19 2.80 7.58
C THR A 460 -9.40 2.26 8.99
N GLN A 461 -8.33 2.06 9.77
CA GLN A 461 -8.43 1.60 11.16
C GLN A 461 -9.33 2.50 11.99
N MET A 462 -9.10 3.81 11.94
CA MET A 462 -9.84 4.77 12.75
C MET A 462 -11.29 4.96 12.28
N THR A 463 -11.56 4.80 10.99
CA THR A 463 -12.90 4.95 10.42
C THR A 463 -13.77 3.74 10.72
N PHE A 464 -13.24 2.53 10.62
CA PHE A 464 -13.95 1.29 10.96
C PHE A 464 -13.91 0.98 12.46
N GLY A 465 -12.96 1.54 13.22
CA GLY A 465 -12.68 1.11 14.59
C GLY A 465 -12.08 -0.30 14.65
N TYR A 466 -11.34 -0.71 13.60
CA TYR A 466 -10.67 -2.01 13.53
C TYR A 466 -9.19 -1.86 13.82
N SER A 467 -8.64 -2.74 14.65
CA SER A 467 -7.19 -2.90 14.76
C SER A 467 -6.70 -3.78 13.61
N ARG A 468 -5.74 -3.30 12.82
CA ARG A 468 -5.13 -4.06 11.72
C ARG A 468 -4.48 -5.36 12.22
N ASP A 469 -3.92 -5.31 13.42
CA ASP A 469 -3.19 -6.44 14.00
C ASP A 469 -4.15 -7.51 14.57
N ASP A 470 -5.34 -7.09 15.05
CA ASP A 470 -6.33 -7.98 15.68
C ASP A 470 -7.47 -8.41 14.76
N VAL A 471 -7.62 -7.76 13.60
CA VAL A 471 -8.73 -7.99 12.66
C VAL A 471 -8.82 -9.43 12.13
N ALA A 472 -7.72 -10.17 12.18
CA ALA A 472 -7.68 -11.57 11.76
C ALA A 472 -8.64 -12.48 12.55
N GLY A 473 -9.05 -12.06 13.75
CA GLY A 473 -9.99 -12.80 14.60
C GLY A 473 -11.42 -12.84 14.05
N PHE A 474 -11.84 -11.87 13.24
CA PHE A 474 -13.24 -11.77 12.78
C PHE A 474 -13.39 -11.47 11.28
N LEU A 475 -12.43 -10.82 10.65
CA LEU A 475 -12.53 -10.40 9.24
C LEU A 475 -12.75 -11.57 8.26
N PRO A 476 -12.09 -12.73 8.41
CA PRO A 476 -12.36 -13.87 7.54
C PRO A 476 -13.84 -14.28 7.56
N TYR A 477 -14.46 -14.30 8.74
CA TYR A 477 -15.89 -14.59 8.89
C TYR A 477 -16.76 -13.55 8.16
N TYR A 478 -16.41 -12.26 8.24
CA TYR A 478 -17.14 -11.18 7.58
C TYR A 478 -17.09 -11.30 6.06
N LEU A 479 -15.94 -11.71 5.51
CA LEU A 479 -15.76 -11.91 4.07
C LEU A 479 -16.51 -13.15 3.58
N GLU A 480 -16.44 -14.26 4.31
CA GLU A 480 -17.14 -15.51 3.99
C GLU A 480 -18.66 -15.30 3.98
N HIS A 481 -19.19 -14.59 4.97
CA HIS A 481 -20.62 -14.29 5.09
C HIS A 481 -21.07 -13.07 4.28
N LYS A 482 -20.15 -12.48 3.49
CA LYS A 482 -20.43 -11.28 2.63
C LYS A 482 -20.96 -10.08 3.41
N ILE A 483 -20.60 -9.95 4.68
CA ILE A 483 -20.85 -8.76 5.48
C ILE A 483 -20.01 -7.60 4.93
N LEU A 484 -18.77 -7.88 4.54
CA LEU A 484 -17.93 -6.99 3.75
C LEU A 484 -17.69 -7.63 2.37
N GLY A 485 -17.71 -6.80 1.33
CA GLY A 485 -17.46 -7.24 -0.04
C GLY A 485 -15.99 -7.50 -0.34
N ALA A 486 -15.08 -6.84 0.38
CA ALA A 486 -13.64 -6.99 0.30
C ALA A 486 -13.00 -6.65 1.65
N ASP A 487 -11.75 -7.06 1.83
CA ASP A 487 -10.90 -6.68 2.95
C ASP A 487 -10.60 -5.17 2.86
N PRO A 488 -11.04 -4.35 3.83
CA PRO A 488 -10.88 -2.89 3.77
C PRO A 488 -9.42 -2.43 3.93
N PHE A 489 -8.50 -3.31 4.32
CA PHE A 489 -7.06 -3.03 4.37
C PHE A 489 -6.33 -3.36 3.06
N GLN A 490 -6.99 -4.09 2.14
CA GLN A 490 -6.46 -4.41 0.81
C GLN A 490 -7.05 -3.52 -0.27
N THR A 491 -8.37 -3.39 -0.28
CA THR A 491 -9.12 -2.55 -1.23
C THR A 491 -9.83 -1.46 -0.45
N LEU A 492 -9.63 -0.21 -0.86
CA LEU A 492 -10.19 0.96 -0.17
C LEU A 492 -11.72 0.88 -0.10
N ASP A 493 -12.25 1.00 1.10
CA ASP A 493 -13.69 1.22 1.29
C ASP A 493 -14.09 2.58 0.72
N GLN A 494 -14.68 2.56 -0.47
CA GLN A 494 -15.04 3.80 -1.20
C GLN A 494 -16.26 4.48 -0.61
N THR A 495 -17.07 3.77 0.20
CA THR A 495 -18.33 4.29 0.77
C THR A 495 -18.15 5.01 2.10
N GLY A 496 -17.23 4.57 2.95
CA GLY A 496 -16.90 5.20 4.23
C GLY A 496 -15.59 5.97 4.14
N VAL A 497 -14.46 5.26 4.11
CA VAL A 497 -13.11 5.86 4.06
C VAL A 497 -12.93 6.74 2.83
N GLY A 498 -13.47 6.31 1.68
CA GLY A 498 -13.41 7.07 0.44
C GLY A 498 -14.15 8.42 0.50
N GLN A 499 -15.20 8.56 1.30
CA GLN A 499 -15.82 9.86 1.54
C GLN A 499 -14.88 10.82 2.27
N LEU A 500 -14.17 10.34 3.31
CA LEU A 500 -13.17 11.15 4.01
C LEU A 500 -12.02 11.56 3.09
N VAL A 501 -11.54 10.64 2.24
CA VAL A 501 -10.53 10.94 1.23
C VAL A 501 -11.02 12.04 0.29
N ARG A 502 -12.23 11.92 -0.27
CA ARG A 502 -12.80 12.94 -1.16
C ARG A 502 -12.94 14.28 -0.46
N MET A 503 -13.49 14.30 0.75
CA MET A 503 -13.60 15.53 1.55
C MET A 503 -12.25 16.18 1.79
N GLY A 504 -11.22 15.41 2.15
CA GLY A 504 -9.88 15.93 2.37
C GLY A 504 -9.27 16.56 1.12
N VAL A 505 -9.46 15.92 -0.06
CA VAL A 505 -9.02 16.48 -1.35
C VAL A 505 -9.75 17.78 -1.67
N GLU A 506 -11.08 17.77 -1.61
CA GLU A 506 -11.91 18.92 -1.96
C GLU A 506 -11.69 20.12 -1.04
N ARG A 507 -11.67 19.88 0.28
CA ARG A 507 -11.44 20.92 1.29
C ARG A 507 -10.03 21.49 1.21
N GLY A 508 -9.00 20.62 1.11
CA GLY A 508 -7.62 21.07 0.99
C GLY A 508 -7.40 21.95 -0.23
N ARG A 509 -7.97 21.56 -1.39
CA ARG A 509 -7.87 22.36 -2.62
C ARG A 509 -8.75 23.61 -2.64
N ARG A 510 -9.75 23.71 -1.78
CA ARG A 510 -10.50 24.95 -1.60
C ARG A 510 -9.60 26.05 -1.03
N THR A 511 -8.72 25.70 -0.08
CA THR A 511 -7.76 26.63 0.52
C THR A 511 -6.53 26.81 -0.36
N ARG A 512 -6.00 25.69 -0.92
CA ARG A 512 -4.81 25.70 -1.78
C ARG A 512 -5.12 24.98 -3.09
N PRO A 513 -5.52 25.72 -4.16
CA PRO A 513 -5.96 25.10 -5.43
C PRO A 513 -4.90 24.22 -6.10
N ASP A 514 -3.62 24.50 -5.92
CA ASP A 514 -2.47 23.75 -6.43
C ASP A 514 -1.93 22.70 -5.45
N LEU A 515 -2.68 22.41 -4.37
CA LEU A 515 -2.29 21.41 -3.38
C LEU A 515 -2.01 20.07 -4.04
N LYS A 516 -0.77 19.60 -3.89
CA LYS A 516 -0.40 18.27 -4.34
C LYS A 516 -0.97 17.22 -3.40
N VAL A 517 -1.71 16.25 -3.93
CA VAL A 517 -2.38 15.22 -3.16
C VAL A 517 -2.00 13.84 -3.69
N GLY A 518 -1.64 12.95 -2.79
CA GLY A 518 -1.36 11.55 -3.09
C GLY A 518 -1.85 10.59 -2.02
N ILE A 519 -1.60 9.31 -2.23
CA ILE A 519 -1.87 8.23 -1.29
C ILE A 519 -0.62 7.37 -1.14
N CYS A 520 -0.35 6.85 0.05
CA CYS A 520 0.84 6.04 0.32
C CYS A 520 0.57 4.78 1.16
N GLY A 521 -0.68 4.51 1.54
CA GLY A 521 -1.08 3.25 2.17
C GLY A 521 -1.06 2.06 1.20
N GLU A 522 -1.37 0.87 1.70
CA GLU A 522 -1.41 -0.37 0.91
C GLU A 522 -2.32 -0.27 -0.33
N HIS A 523 -3.36 0.53 -0.23
CA HIS A 523 -4.32 0.81 -1.30
C HIS A 523 -3.71 1.47 -2.55
N GLY A 524 -2.54 2.11 -2.42
CA GLY A 524 -1.83 2.70 -3.56
C GLY A 524 -1.39 1.70 -4.64
N GLY A 525 -1.35 0.41 -4.32
CA GLY A 525 -1.05 -0.68 -5.23
C GLY A 525 -2.26 -1.53 -5.64
N ASP A 526 -3.45 -1.27 -5.08
CA ASP A 526 -4.68 -1.99 -5.42
C ASP A 526 -5.38 -1.34 -6.62
N PRO A 527 -5.72 -2.10 -7.68
CA PRO A 527 -6.27 -1.55 -8.92
C PRO A 527 -7.54 -0.72 -8.73
N GLU A 528 -8.49 -1.18 -7.93
CA GLU A 528 -9.76 -0.46 -7.73
C GLU A 528 -9.58 0.80 -6.90
N SER A 529 -8.68 0.76 -5.93
CA SER A 529 -8.28 1.92 -5.13
C SER A 529 -7.53 2.96 -5.97
N VAL A 530 -6.65 2.54 -6.88
CA VAL A 530 -5.96 3.42 -7.85
C VAL A 530 -6.96 4.12 -8.78
N LYS A 531 -7.95 3.38 -9.29
CA LYS A 531 -9.03 3.96 -10.10
C LYS A 531 -9.85 4.98 -9.30
N PHE A 532 -10.12 4.70 -8.02
CA PHE A 532 -10.78 5.66 -7.15
C PHE A 532 -9.93 6.94 -6.97
N CYS A 533 -8.61 6.82 -6.72
CA CYS A 533 -7.70 7.95 -6.60
C CYS A 533 -7.69 8.82 -7.87
N HIS A 534 -7.75 8.21 -9.05
CA HIS A 534 -7.91 8.92 -10.31
C HIS A 534 -9.23 9.72 -10.35
N ARG A 535 -10.36 9.08 -10.00
CA ARG A 535 -11.70 9.73 -10.01
C ARG A 535 -11.83 10.90 -9.04
N VAL A 536 -11.14 10.87 -7.90
CA VAL A 536 -11.11 12.01 -6.95
C VAL A 536 -10.05 13.05 -7.29
N GLY A 537 -9.33 12.87 -8.40
CA GLY A 537 -8.39 13.84 -8.95
C GLY A 537 -7.08 13.95 -8.18
N MET A 538 -6.59 12.87 -7.56
CA MET A 538 -5.26 12.88 -6.94
C MET A 538 -4.15 13.10 -7.97
N ASN A 539 -3.00 13.59 -7.51
CA ASN A 539 -1.82 13.80 -8.35
C ASN A 539 -1.01 12.51 -8.51
N TYR A 540 -0.95 11.67 -7.48
CA TYR A 540 -0.19 10.41 -7.52
C TYR A 540 -0.73 9.36 -6.54
N VAL A 541 -0.39 8.10 -6.82
CA VAL A 541 -0.45 6.99 -5.87
C VAL A 541 0.97 6.51 -5.57
N SER A 542 1.17 5.91 -4.39
CA SER A 542 2.46 5.33 -4.01
C SER A 542 2.27 3.93 -3.45
N CYS A 543 3.08 2.98 -3.91
CA CYS A 543 2.99 1.58 -3.54
C CYS A 543 4.38 0.92 -3.50
N SER A 544 4.45 -0.34 -3.04
CA SER A 544 5.69 -1.10 -3.09
C SER A 544 6.22 -1.22 -4.54
N PRO A 545 7.55 -1.31 -4.75
CA PRO A 545 8.13 -1.36 -6.10
C PRO A 545 7.51 -2.41 -7.02
N PHE A 546 7.21 -3.60 -6.50
CA PHE A 546 6.60 -4.69 -7.27
C PHE A 546 5.17 -4.41 -7.75
N ARG A 547 4.46 -3.48 -7.10
CA ARG A 547 3.11 -3.07 -7.47
C ARG A 547 3.07 -1.94 -8.50
N LEU A 548 4.19 -1.29 -8.78
CA LEU A 548 4.26 -0.15 -9.72
C LEU A 548 3.67 -0.44 -11.10
N PRO A 549 4.01 -1.55 -11.78
CA PRO A 549 3.45 -1.84 -13.10
C PRO A 549 1.92 -2.00 -13.06
N ILE A 550 1.40 -2.63 -12.00
CA ILE A 550 -0.04 -2.83 -11.77
C ILE A 550 -0.74 -1.49 -11.57
N ALA A 551 -0.19 -0.64 -10.69
CA ALA A 551 -0.74 0.69 -10.42
C ALA A 551 -0.72 1.59 -11.67
N ARG A 552 0.34 1.52 -12.49
CA ARG A 552 0.43 2.24 -13.78
C ARG A 552 -0.66 1.77 -14.74
N LEU A 553 -0.87 0.46 -14.86
CA LEU A 553 -1.93 -0.11 -15.70
C LEU A 553 -3.31 0.34 -15.22
N ALA A 554 -3.61 0.23 -13.92
CA ALA A 554 -4.89 0.63 -13.35
C ALA A 554 -5.15 2.14 -13.54
N ALA A 555 -4.13 2.98 -13.38
CA ALA A 555 -4.23 4.42 -13.63
C ALA A 555 -4.57 4.73 -15.10
N ALA A 556 -3.98 4.00 -16.04
CA ALA A 556 -4.31 4.15 -17.47
C ALA A 556 -5.71 3.65 -17.80
N GLN A 557 -6.13 2.53 -17.20
CA GLN A 557 -7.50 2.01 -17.34
C GLN A 557 -8.53 3.03 -16.84
N ALA A 558 -8.29 3.64 -15.68
CA ALA A 558 -9.16 4.69 -15.15
C ALA A 558 -9.29 5.90 -16.10
N ALA A 559 -8.19 6.34 -16.70
CA ALA A 559 -8.20 7.44 -17.66
C ALA A 559 -8.92 7.08 -18.96
N VAL A 560 -8.89 5.82 -19.39
CA VAL A 560 -9.68 5.33 -20.54
C VAL A 560 -11.16 5.28 -20.18
N GLU A 561 -11.53 4.76 -19.01
CA GLU A 561 -12.91 4.69 -18.51
C GLU A 561 -13.55 6.09 -18.42
N GLU A 562 -12.81 7.08 -17.94
CA GLU A 562 -13.27 8.48 -17.88
C GLU A 562 -13.60 9.03 -19.28
N LYS A 563 -12.68 8.88 -20.25
CA LYS A 563 -12.89 9.32 -21.63
C LYS A 563 -14.10 8.66 -22.30
N LEU A 564 -14.32 7.38 -22.05
CA LEU A 564 -15.47 6.66 -22.59
C LEU A 564 -16.79 7.15 -21.99
N SER A 565 -16.82 7.48 -20.70
CA SER A 565 -17.99 8.02 -20.02
C SER A 565 -18.33 9.43 -20.52
N GLU A 566 -17.34 10.30 -20.72
CA GLU A 566 -17.52 11.65 -21.29
C GLU A 566 -17.98 11.61 -22.74
N GLY A 567 -17.45 10.68 -23.54
CA GLY A 567 -17.89 10.46 -24.93
C GLY A 567 -19.35 10.04 -25.02
N SER A 568 -19.81 9.19 -24.10
CA SER A 568 -21.19 8.73 -24.01
C SER A 568 -22.16 9.89 -23.64
N THR A 569 -21.75 10.78 -22.74
CA THR A 569 -22.55 11.95 -22.32
C THR A 569 -22.72 12.96 -23.48
N LYS A 570 -21.65 13.20 -24.25
CA LYS A 570 -21.71 14.09 -25.43
C LYS A 570 -22.61 13.57 -26.55
N VAL A 571 -22.69 12.25 -26.73
CA VAL A 571 -23.58 11.61 -27.72
C VAL A 571 -25.07 11.76 -27.32
N TRP A 572 -25.38 11.78 -26.03
CA TRP A 572 -26.72 12.01 -25.53
C TRP A 572 -27.16 13.47 -25.68
N ASP A 573 -26.29 14.44 -25.44
CA ASP A 573 -26.59 15.88 -25.60
C ASP A 573 -26.67 16.33 -27.07
N SER A 574 -26.01 15.61 -27.98
CA SER A 574 -26.01 15.91 -29.41
C SER A 574 -27.19 15.30 -30.18
N ARG A 575 -28.10 14.56 -29.55
CA ARG A 575 -29.36 14.15 -30.20
C ARG A 575 -30.23 15.37 -30.42
N PRO A 576 -30.65 15.65 -31.67
CA PRO A 576 -31.50 16.81 -31.93
C PRO A 576 -32.78 16.69 -31.09
N ARG A 577 -33.02 17.69 -30.25
CA ARG A 577 -34.33 17.85 -29.59
C ARG A 577 -35.38 17.82 -30.67
N ARG A 578 -36.16 16.74 -30.78
CA ARG A 578 -37.32 16.68 -31.63
C ARG A 578 -38.19 17.89 -31.27
N SER A 579 -38.15 18.91 -32.14
CA SER A 579 -39.08 20.03 -32.10
C SER A 579 -40.50 19.46 -32.08
N ARG A 580 -41.21 19.69 -31.01
CA ARG A 580 -42.68 19.57 -31.02
C ARG A 580 -43.21 20.64 -31.97
N ALA A 581 -43.27 20.28 -33.23
CA ALA A 581 -44.01 21.06 -34.22
C ALA A 581 -45.46 21.10 -33.79
N GLY A 582 -45.95 22.31 -33.70
CA GLY A 582 -47.31 22.63 -33.28
C GLY A 582 -48.38 21.98 -34.17
N LYS A 583 -49.44 21.57 -33.53
CA LYS A 583 -50.77 21.54 -34.21
C LYS A 583 -51.64 22.64 -33.61
N ALA A 584 -51.82 23.62 -34.44
CA ALA A 584 -52.82 24.71 -34.25
C ALA A 584 -54.25 24.18 -34.33
N GLY A 585 -55.11 24.71 -33.49
CA GLY A 585 -56.41 25.11 -33.79
C GLY A 585 -57.54 24.10 -33.72
N LYS A 586 -58.45 24.28 -32.73
CA LYS A 586 -59.84 24.52 -32.98
C LYS A 586 -60.55 25.09 -31.73
N LYS A 587 -61.24 26.18 -31.95
CA LYS A 587 -62.02 26.98 -30.99
C LYS A 587 -63.31 26.29 -30.53
N ALA A 588 -63.66 26.55 -29.25
CA ALA A 588 -64.92 26.96 -28.62
C ALA A 588 -65.99 25.88 -28.39
N PRO A 589 -66.99 26.09 -27.51
CA PRO A 589 -67.36 27.29 -26.78
C PRO A 589 -67.64 27.09 -25.26
N SER A 590 -67.84 28.25 -24.63
CA SER A 590 -68.26 28.59 -23.28
C SER A 590 -69.62 28.09 -22.80
N ARG A 591 -69.70 27.84 -21.47
CA ARG A 591 -70.81 28.05 -20.53
C ARG A 591 -70.44 27.28 -19.24
N GLY A 592 -70.59 27.76 -18.03
CA GLY A 592 -71.33 28.81 -17.43
C GLY A 592 -71.08 28.66 -15.92
N ARG A 593 -71.13 29.74 -15.21
CA ARG A 593 -71.08 29.93 -13.75
C ARG A 593 -71.81 28.86 -12.93
N THR A 594 -71.23 28.51 -11.72
CA THR A 594 -71.95 28.89 -10.47
C THR A 594 -71.01 28.70 -9.26
N GLU A 595 -71.19 29.63 -8.37
CA GLU A 595 -70.63 29.86 -7.05
C GLU A 595 -71.01 28.77 -6.01
N GLY A 596 -70.26 28.69 -4.94
CA GLY A 596 -70.70 28.02 -3.72
C GLY A 596 -69.52 27.78 -2.76
N SER A 597 -69.09 28.75 -2.08
CA SER A 597 -68.82 29.04 -0.68
C SER A 597 -69.27 27.96 0.31
N THR A 598 -68.35 27.63 1.27
CA THR A 598 -68.49 27.72 2.75
C THR A 598 -67.37 26.92 3.43
N LYS A 599 -66.49 27.56 4.09
CA LYS A 599 -66.24 27.86 5.52
C LYS A 599 -66.49 26.74 6.54
N LYS A 600 -65.44 26.64 7.41
CA LYS A 600 -65.45 26.31 8.85
C LYS A 600 -65.06 24.85 9.21
N LYS A 601 -64.25 24.59 10.16
CA LYS A 601 -63.70 25.02 11.44
C LYS A 601 -63.01 23.78 12.03
N ALA A 602 -61.80 23.87 12.49
CA ALA A 602 -61.36 23.93 13.88
C ALA A 602 -61.78 22.78 14.82
N GLY A 603 -60.86 22.12 15.42
CA GLY A 603 -61.04 21.22 16.53
C GLY A 603 -59.75 20.66 17.11
N LYS A 604 -59.28 21.28 18.12
CA LYS A 604 -58.27 21.05 19.13
C LYS A 604 -58.49 19.81 20.01
N LYS A 605 -57.40 19.48 20.75
CA LYS A 605 -57.31 18.76 22.05
C LYS A 605 -56.99 17.26 21.93
N ALA A 606 -56.21 16.65 22.82
CA ALA A 606 -55.30 17.03 23.92
C ALA A 606 -54.79 15.70 24.56
N GLN A 607 -53.57 15.76 24.99
CA GLN A 607 -52.99 15.11 26.20
C GLN A 607 -53.58 13.83 26.82
N LYS A 608 -52.65 12.86 27.15
CA LYS A 608 -52.38 12.35 28.50
C LYS A 608 -51.22 11.35 28.45
N LYS A 609 -50.21 11.64 29.11
CA LYS A 609 -49.45 11.25 30.31
C LYS A 609 -49.88 9.92 31.00
N GLN A 610 -48.89 9.10 31.26
CA GLN A 610 -48.54 8.40 32.51
C GLN A 610 -47.54 7.28 32.18
N SER A 611 -46.32 7.30 32.61
CA SER A 611 -45.64 7.22 33.92
C SER A 611 -45.55 5.80 34.49
N VAL A 612 -44.29 5.44 34.82
CA VAL A 612 -43.79 4.70 35.99
C VAL A 612 -43.68 3.17 35.91
N GLY A 613 -42.47 2.71 36.21
CA GLY A 613 -42.21 1.37 36.72
C GLY A 613 -40.73 0.94 36.70
N ARG A 614 -39.99 1.31 37.72
CA ARG A 614 -38.68 0.76 38.13
C ARG A 614 -38.78 -0.70 38.58
N ARG A 615 -37.66 -1.38 38.45
CA ARG A 615 -37.00 -2.44 39.28
C ARG A 615 -36.61 -3.61 38.38
N THR A 616 -35.44 -4.14 38.45
CA THR A 616 -34.30 -4.25 39.39
C THR A 616 -33.01 -4.35 38.58
#